data_cd39e9b4419658272f3adf06a866465a
#
_entry.id   cd39e9b4419658272f3adf06a866465a
#
_cell.length_a   1.000
_cell.length_b   1.000
_cell.length_c   1.000
_cell.angle_alpha   90.00
_cell.angle_beta   90.00
_cell.angle_gamma   90.00
#
_symmetry.space_group_name_H-M   'P 1'
#
loop_
_entity.id
_entity.type
_entity.pdbx_description
1 polymer ?
#
loop_
_entity_poly.entity_id
_entity_poly.type
_entity_poly.pdbx_seq_one_letter_code
_entity_poly.pdbx_strand_id
1 'polypeptide(L)'
;MKKVFMVIGIFSLIISGCQFIPILLPTSSAQVSEFTDTPELAKTVAPINTATLIATATLAVSPTLAQISTPSPIPLPFTTPTSHPLILQTGSPVYIQNFVHADAGCTWLGIAGQIFDANNQTLNNLVVNIKGKLGQTDIDKIAVTGIPEANVYGPGGYEIKIADKAVASENAMSIQVFDLTGNSLSKPMTFNTSSDCSKNLIIINFQTK
;
A
#
# COMPACT_ATOMS: atom_id res chain seq x y z
N MET A 1 -25.97 -52.62 39.67
CA MET A 1 -24.81 -53.51 39.81
C MET A 1 -23.63 -52.94 39.10
N LYS A 2 -22.57 -52.67 39.83
CA LYS A 2 -21.32 -51.98 39.45
C LYS A 2 -20.49 -52.82 38.52
N LYS A 3 -19.84 -52.21 37.49
CA LYS A 3 -18.54 -52.68 37.02
C LYS A 3 -17.71 -51.47 36.61
N VAL A 4 -16.76 -51.17 37.49
CA VAL A 4 -15.64 -50.28 37.32
C VAL A 4 -14.59 -51.02 36.49
N PHE A 5 -14.15 -50.47 35.34
CA PHE A 5 -12.95 -50.93 34.64
C PHE A 5 -11.85 -49.86 34.81
N MET A 6 -10.92 -50.19 35.66
CA MET A 6 -9.67 -49.49 35.91
C MET A 6 -8.67 -49.94 34.83
N VAL A 7 -8.29 -49.02 33.92
CA VAL A 7 -7.21 -49.26 32.94
C VAL A 7 -6.01 -48.43 33.41
N ILE A 8 -5.03 -49.14 33.96
CA ILE A 8 -3.70 -48.61 34.28
C ILE A 8 -2.87 -48.64 33.02
N GLY A 9 -2.62 -47.46 32.41
CA GLY A 9 -1.70 -47.27 31.29
C GLY A 9 -0.33 -46.88 31.79
N ILE A 10 0.64 -47.74 31.52
CA ILE A 10 2.06 -47.59 31.87
C ILE A 10 2.66 -46.46 31.06
N PHE A 11 3.13 -45.39 31.74
CA PHE A 11 3.86 -44.30 31.13
C PHE A 11 5.33 -44.74 30.96
N SER A 12 5.70 -45.04 29.71
CA SER A 12 7.08 -45.38 29.35
C SER A 12 7.86 -44.09 29.13
N LEU A 13 8.76 -43.77 30.05
CA LEU A 13 9.67 -42.64 29.98
C LEU A 13 10.79 -42.99 28.98
N ILE A 14 10.74 -42.42 27.80
CA ILE A 14 11.87 -42.45 26.86
C ILE A 14 12.65 -41.15 27.05
N ILE A 15 13.74 -41.26 27.81
CA ILE A 15 14.77 -40.23 27.93
C ILE A 15 15.66 -40.35 26.70
N SER A 16 15.44 -39.50 25.68
CA SER A 16 16.31 -39.38 24.50
C SER A 16 17.31 -38.27 24.75
N GLY A 17 18.57 -38.64 24.85
CA GLY A 17 19.66 -37.71 25.16
C GLY A 17 19.90 -36.70 24.05
N CYS A 18 20.01 -35.44 24.41
CA CYS A 18 20.51 -34.35 23.56
C CYS A 18 22.00 -34.55 23.35
N GLN A 19 22.37 -34.92 22.11
CA GLN A 19 23.74 -34.76 21.66
C GLN A 19 23.98 -33.30 21.24
N PHE A 20 24.80 -32.62 22.03
CA PHE A 20 25.33 -31.30 21.65
C PHE A 20 26.34 -31.47 20.50
N ILE A 21 25.98 -31.01 19.31
CA ILE A 21 26.92 -30.84 18.20
C ILE A 21 27.43 -29.39 18.32
N PRO A 22 28.72 -29.15 18.52
CA PRO A 22 29.27 -27.81 18.43
C PRO A 22 29.30 -27.37 16.98
N ILE A 23 28.45 -26.41 16.63
CA ILE A 23 28.50 -25.74 15.34
C ILE A 23 29.66 -24.74 15.38
N LEU A 24 30.73 -25.07 14.67
CA LEU A 24 31.81 -24.15 14.33
C LEU A 24 31.22 -23.02 13.46
N LEU A 25 31.10 -21.82 14.02
CA LEU A 25 30.81 -20.63 13.24
C LEU A 25 32.05 -20.28 12.36
N PRO A 26 31.88 -20.07 11.06
CA PRO A 26 32.89 -19.41 10.28
C PRO A 26 32.94 -17.94 10.67
N THR A 27 34.08 -17.52 11.19
CA THR A 27 34.41 -16.10 11.41
C THR A 27 34.56 -15.44 10.05
N SER A 28 33.54 -14.73 9.58
CA SER A 28 33.63 -13.88 8.40
C SER A 28 34.29 -12.57 8.82
N SER A 29 35.54 -12.40 8.43
CA SER A 29 36.25 -11.12 8.53
C SER A 29 35.57 -10.12 7.62
N ALA A 30 34.98 -9.10 8.23
CA ALA A 30 34.50 -7.91 7.53
C ALA A 30 35.71 -7.18 6.94
N GLN A 31 35.82 -7.19 5.62
CA GLN A 31 36.69 -6.23 4.91
C GLN A 31 36.03 -4.87 4.97
N VAL A 32 36.66 -3.98 5.71
CA VAL A 32 36.39 -2.53 5.66
C VAL A 32 36.92 -2.03 4.32
N SER A 33 36.01 -1.70 3.41
CA SER A 33 36.35 -0.95 2.20
C SER A 33 36.52 0.52 2.58
N GLU A 34 37.77 0.94 2.56
CA GLU A 34 38.19 2.32 2.69
C GLU A 34 37.72 3.08 1.44
N PHE A 35 36.72 3.96 1.59
CA PHE A 35 36.31 4.89 0.54
C PHE A 35 37.33 6.02 0.47
N THR A 36 38.14 5.99 -0.58
CA THR A 36 39.06 7.07 -0.95
C THR A 36 38.24 8.26 -1.45
N ASP A 37 38.34 9.37 -0.76
CA ASP A 37 37.86 10.68 -1.19
C ASP A 37 38.55 11.10 -2.49
N THR A 38 37.76 11.27 -3.55
CA THR A 38 38.19 11.91 -4.78
C THR A 38 37.75 13.37 -4.75
N PRO A 39 38.67 14.33 -4.95
CA PRO A 39 38.36 15.75 -4.82
C PRO A 39 37.49 16.27 -5.96
N GLU A 40 36.52 17.04 -5.54
CA GLU A 40 35.60 17.87 -6.28
C GLU A 40 36.29 18.81 -7.28
N LEU A 41 35.97 18.66 -8.56
CA LEU A 41 36.32 19.61 -9.61
C LEU A 41 35.30 20.74 -9.64
N ALA A 42 35.66 21.87 -9.08
CA ALA A 42 34.94 23.12 -9.17
C ALA A 42 34.73 23.51 -10.65
N LYS A 43 33.50 23.51 -11.12
CA LYS A 43 33.13 24.00 -12.44
C LYS A 43 32.78 25.48 -12.35
N THR A 44 33.73 26.31 -12.76
CA THR A 44 33.61 27.76 -12.94
C THR A 44 32.49 28.10 -13.88
N VAL A 45 31.48 28.80 -13.39
CA VAL A 45 30.41 29.39 -14.20
C VAL A 45 30.86 30.75 -14.71
N ALA A 46 30.99 30.91 -16.03
CA ALA A 46 31.27 32.17 -16.68
C ALA A 46 30.01 33.09 -16.66
N PRO A 47 30.20 34.42 -16.51
CA PRO A 47 29.10 35.36 -16.54
C PRO A 47 28.54 35.55 -17.95
N ILE A 48 27.24 35.43 -18.11
CA ILE A 48 26.52 35.73 -19.35
C ILE A 48 26.26 37.23 -19.37
N ASN A 49 26.79 37.88 -20.39
CA ASN A 49 26.62 39.30 -20.68
C ASN A 49 25.15 39.65 -20.97
N THR A 50 24.64 40.62 -20.27
CA THR A 50 23.40 41.33 -20.50
C THR A 50 23.47 42.13 -21.78
N ALA A 51 22.70 41.79 -22.78
CA ALA A 51 22.46 42.65 -23.93
C ALA A 51 21.11 43.36 -23.76
N THR A 52 21.20 44.64 -23.50
CA THR A 52 20.08 45.59 -23.48
C THR A 52 19.75 45.97 -24.93
N LEU A 53 18.55 45.64 -25.39
CA LEU A 53 17.98 46.22 -26.59
C LEU A 53 16.69 46.96 -26.25
N ILE A 54 16.76 48.27 -26.21
CA ILE A 54 15.66 49.20 -26.20
C ILE A 54 15.17 49.38 -27.66
N ALA A 55 13.97 48.99 -27.93
CA ALA A 55 13.28 49.41 -29.16
C ALA A 55 11.89 49.91 -28.77
N THR A 56 11.77 51.24 -28.68
CA THR A 56 10.49 51.93 -28.53
C THR A 56 9.85 52.06 -29.89
N ALA A 57 8.76 51.33 -30.13
CA ALA A 57 7.89 51.53 -31.26
C ALA A 57 6.51 51.93 -30.75
N THR A 58 6.23 53.21 -30.81
CA THR A 58 4.88 53.78 -30.53
C THR A 58 4.01 53.57 -31.74
N LEU A 59 3.07 52.64 -31.70
CA LEU A 59 2.01 52.50 -32.68
C LEU A 59 0.73 53.09 -32.10
N ALA A 60 0.25 54.14 -32.73
CA ALA A 60 -1.05 54.72 -32.49
C ALA A 60 -2.16 53.73 -32.95
N VAL A 61 -2.92 53.19 -32.00
CA VAL A 61 -4.08 52.35 -32.30
C VAL A 61 -5.33 53.18 -32.26
N SER A 62 -5.99 53.25 -33.42
CA SER A 62 -7.36 53.81 -33.57
C SER A 62 -8.35 52.92 -32.81
N PRO A 63 -9.30 53.48 -32.01
CA PRO A 63 -10.27 52.67 -31.33
C PRO A 63 -11.33 52.14 -32.29
N THR A 64 -11.18 50.89 -32.71
CA THR A 64 -12.28 50.15 -33.32
C THR A 64 -13.23 49.68 -32.23
N LEU A 65 -14.47 50.10 -32.31
CA LEU A 65 -15.57 49.65 -31.45
C LEU A 65 -15.72 48.11 -31.61
N ALA A 66 -15.20 47.37 -30.66
CA ALA A 66 -15.40 45.94 -30.62
C ALA A 66 -16.88 45.63 -30.29
N GLN A 67 -17.54 44.93 -31.19
CA GLN A 67 -18.86 44.38 -30.90
C GLN A 67 -18.71 43.36 -29.74
N ILE A 68 -19.43 43.62 -28.66
CA ILE A 68 -19.57 42.68 -27.54
C ILE A 68 -20.41 41.51 -28.04
N SER A 69 -19.77 40.43 -28.49
CA SER A 69 -20.43 39.16 -28.70
C SER A 69 -20.87 38.61 -27.36
N THR A 70 -22.17 38.46 -27.18
CA THR A 70 -22.78 37.79 -26.01
C THR A 70 -22.21 36.36 -25.95
N PRO A 71 -21.57 35.97 -24.85
CA PRO A 71 -21.06 34.60 -24.73
C PRO A 71 -22.23 33.62 -24.79
N SER A 72 -22.19 32.73 -25.82
CA SER A 72 -23.09 31.58 -25.89
C SER A 72 -22.91 30.74 -24.60
N PRO A 73 -24.00 30.30 -23.97
CA PRO A 73 -23.88 29.47 -22.74
C PRO A 73 -23.08 28.22 -23.08
N ILE A 74 -21.94 28.07 -22.41
CA ILE A 74 -21.13 26.87 -22.49
C ILE A 74 -21.98 25.73 -21.91
N PRO A 75 -22.24 24.63 -22.67
CA PRO A 75 -22.96 23.50 -22.11
C PRO A 75 -22.16 22.95 -20.95
N LEU A 76 -22.79 22.86 -19.78
CA LEU A 76 -22.23 22.20 -18.61
C LEU A 76 -21.85 20.77 -18.99
N PRO A 77 -20.64 20.31 -18.64
CA PRO A 77 -20.27 18.93 -18.92
C PRO A 77 -21.26 17.99 -18.26
N PHE A 78 -21.93 17.16 -19.05
CA PHE A 78 -22.73 16.05 -18.57
C PHE A 78 -21.76 15.11 -17.83
N THR A 79 -21.83 15.08 -16.52
CA THR A 79 -21.10 14.08 -15.73
C THR A 79 -21.80 12.74 -15.94
N THR A 80 -21.23 11.91 -16.81
CA THR A 80 -21.62 10.51 -16.93
C THR A 80 -21.42 9.84 -15.56
N PRO A 81 -22.42 9.13 -14.99
CA PRO A 81 -22.24 8.47 -13.71
C PRO A 81 -21.10 7.47 -13.83
N THR A 82 -20.05 7.66 -13.05
CA THR A 82 -18.90 6.75 -13.02
C THR A 82 -19.38 5.40 -12.48
N SER A 83 -19.36 4.39 -13.34
CA SER A 83 -19.65 3.01 -12.93
C SER A 83 -18.46 2.49 -12.12
N HIS A 84 -18.72 2.06 -10.88
CA HIS A 84 -17.73 1.37 -10.06
C HIS A 84 -17.98 -0.14 -10.17
N PRO A 85 -17.21 -0.86 -10.99
CA PRO A 85 -17.44 -2.29 -11.24
C PRO A 85 -17.07 -3.17 -10.04
N LEU A 86 -16.16 -2.69 -9.17
CA LEU A 86 -15.67 -3.45 -8.02
C LEU A 86 -16.47 -3.13 -6.74
N ILE A 87 -16.79 -4.20 -6.03
CA ILE A 87 -17.39 -4.16 -4.69
C ILE A 87 -16.55 -5.01 -3.73
N LEU A 88 -16.77 -4.83 -2.43
CA LEU A 88 -16.17 -5.70 -1.43
C LEU A 88 -16.64 -7.14 -1.61
N GLN A 89 -15.71 -8.10 -1.58
CA GLN A 89 -16.04 -9.52 -1.60
C GLN A 89 -16.78 -9.91 -0.32
N THR A 90 -17.77 -10.78 -0.43
CA THR A 90 -18.51 -11.30 0.73
C THR A 90 -17.55 -11.95 1.72
N GLY A 91 -17.68 -11.60 2.99
CA GLY A 91 -16.79 -12.06 4.07
C GLY A 91 -15.56 -11.18 4.31
N SER A 92 -15.33 -10.16 3.49
CA SER A 92 -14.29 -9.15 3.72
C SER A 92 -14.86 -7.96 4.53
N PRO A 93 -14.07 -7.30 5.40
CA PRO A 93 -12.69 -7.60 5.79
C PRO A 93 -12.58 -8.77 6.78
N VAL A 94 -11.42 -9.49 6.76
CA VAL A 94 -11.06 -10.52 7.74
C VAL A 94 -9.85 -10.04 8.54
N TYR A 95 -9.90 -10.19 9.86
CA TYR A 95 -8.85 -9.75 10.79
C TYR A 95 -8.11 -10.97 11.32
N ILE A 96 -6.81 -11.07 11.04
CA ILE A 96 -5.97 -12.20 11.46
C ILE A 96 -4.62 -11.72 11.97
N GLN A 97 -3.90 -12.61 12.62
CA GLN A 97 -2.50 -12.38 12.94
C GLN A 97 -1.66 -12.38 11.66
N ASN A 98 -0.72 -11.44 11.56
CA ASN A 98 0.23 -11.41 10.46
C ASN A 98 1.08 -12.69 10.43
N PHE A 99 0.93 -13.46 9.36
CA PHE A 99 1.65 -14.70 9.13
C PHE A 99 2.84 -14.55 8.17
N VAL A 100 2.85 -13.45 7.40
CA VAL A 100 3.91 -13.16 6.42
C VAL A 100 5.13 -12.56 7.11
N HIS A 101 4.89 -11.60 8.01
CA HIS A 101 5.93 -10.94 8.81
C HIS A 101 5.81 -11.39 10.27
N ALA A 102 5.81 -12.71 10.50
CA ALA A 102 5.57 -13.29 11.83
C ALA A 102 6.57 -12.78 12.89
N ASP A 103 7.84 -12.58 12.48
CA ASP A 103 8.91 -12.07 13.35
C ASP A 103 8.67 -10.62 13.81
N ALA A 104 7.87 -9.85 13.09
CA ALA A 104 7.52 -8.50 13.48
C ALA A 104 6.53 -8.45 14.67
N GLY A 105 5.78 -9.53 14.91
CA GLY A 105 4.80 -9.60 16.01
C GLY A 105 3.88 -8.38 16.03
N CYS A 106 3.85 -7.67 17.18
CA CYS A 106 3.04 -6.45 17.35
C CYS A 106 3.63 -5.19 16.71
N THR A 107 4.84 -5.25 16.14
CA THR A 107 5.50 -4.10 15.51
C THR A 107 5.15 -3.97 14.02
N TRP A 108 3.98 -4.48 13.64
CA TRP A 108 3.47 -4.41 12.29
C TRP A 108 1.94 -4.32 12.29
N LEU A 109 1.39 -3.49 11.42
CA LEU A 109 -0.04 -3.42 11.10
C LEU A 109 -0.18 -3.13 9.63
N GLY A 110 -0.98 -3.91 8.92
CA GLY A 110 -1.18 -3.72 7.50
C GLY A 110 -2.45 -4.33 6.95
N ILE A 111 -2.65 -4.05 5.67
CA ILE A 111 -3.76 -4.52 4.86
C ILE A 111 -3.19 -5.32 3.70
N ALA A 112 -3.81 -6.44 3.39
CA ALA A 112 -3.49 -7.24 2.21
C ALA A 112 -4.77 -7.81 1.60
N GLY A 113 -4.66 -8.40 0.42
CA GLY A 113 -5.80 -9.04 -0.23
C GLY A 113 -5.60 -9.28 -1.70
N GLN A 114 -6.70 -9.58 -2.38
CA GLN A 114 -6.78 -9.85 -3.81
C GLN A 114 -7.99 -9.16 -4.42
N ILE A 115 -7.97 -8.99 -5.73
CA ILE A 115 -9.10 -8.43 -6.50
C ILE A 115 -9.46 -9.43 -7.58
N PHE A 116 -10.75 -9.78 -7.67
CA PHE A 116 -11.26 -10.81 -8.56
C PHE A 116 -12.21 -10.26 -9.61
N ASP A 117 -12.20 -10.85 -10.78
CA ASP A 117 -13.22 -10.66 -11.80
C ASP A 117 -14.48 -11.50 -11.53
N ALA A 118 -15.48 -11.41 -12.42
CA ALA A 118 -16.73 -12.19 -12.33
C ALA A 118 -16.53 -13.71 -12.49
N ASN A 119 -15.38 -14.15 -13.03
CA ASN A 119 -15.02 -15.56 -13.21
C ASN A 119 -14.09 -16.05 -12.07
N ASN A 120 -13.97 -15.25 -11.00
CA ASN A 120 -13.07 -15.53 -9.88
C ASN A 120 -11.56 -15.61 -10.28
N GLN A 121 -11.18 -14.95 -11.38
CA GLN A 121 -9.79 -14.77 -11.77
C GLN A 121 -9.24 -13.50 -11.15
N THR A 122 -7.98 -13.53 -10.74
CA THR A 122 -7.35 -12.37 -10.10
C THR A 122 -7.01 -11.27 -11.11
N LEU A 123 -7.27 -10.03 -10.72
CA LEU A 123 -6.96 -8.83 -11.50
C LEU A 123 -5.63 -8.23 -11.02
N ASN A 124 -4.70 -8.10 -11.96
CA ASN A 124 -3.39 -7.51 -11.74
C ASN A 124 -3.33 -6.06 -12.23
N ASN A 125 -2.25 -5.35 -11.89
CA ASN A 125 -1.99 -3.97 -12.33
C ASN A 125 -3.11 -2.99 -11.94
N LEU A 126 -3.74 -3.19 -10.80
CA LEU A 126 -4.66 -2.27 -10.18
C LEU A 126 -3.98 -1.56 -9.00
N VAL A 127 -4.34 -0.31 -8.77
CA VAL A 127 -3.82 0.48 -7.65
C VAL A 127 -4.81 0.40 -6.49
N VAL A 128 -4.36 -0.08 -5.36
CA VAL A 128 -5.10 -0.04 -4.09
C VAL A 128 -4.57 1.13 -3.28
N ASN A 129 -5.44 2.05 -2.90
CA ASN A 129 -5.09 3.21 -2.09
C ASN A 129 -5.76 3.13 -0.71
N ILE A 130 -4.96 3.33 0.33
CA ILE A 130 -5.39 3.42 1.73
C ILE A 130 -5.21 4.85 2.19
N LYS A 131 -6.30 5.46 2.67
CA LYS A 131 -6.30 6.82 3.23
C LYS A 131 -6.99 6.86 4.57
N GLY A 132 -6.60 7.83 5.38
CA GLY A 132 -7.27 8.10 6.63
C GLY A 132 -6.34 8.57 7.72
N LYS A 133 -6.78 8.40 8.97
CA LYS A 133 -6.03 8.81 10.15
C LYS A 133 -5.91 7.65 11.13
N LEU A 134 -4.67 7.32 11.50
CA LEU A 134 -4.37 6.27 12.46
C LEU A 134 -3.73 6.89 13.71
N GLY A 135 -4.53 7.07 14.76
CA GLY A 135 -4.14 7.88 15.92
C GLY A 135 -3.94 9.34 15.52
N GLN A 136 -2.70 9.84 15.60
CA GLN A 136 -2.34 11.20 15.18
C GLN A 136 -1.67 11.26 13.80
N THR A 137 -1.49 10.10 13.14
CA THR A 137 -0.75 9.99 11.88
C THR A 137 -1.71 9.94 10.70
N ASP A 138 -1.52 10.82 9.73
CA ASP A 138 -2.22 10.76 8.45
C ASP A 138 -1.61 9.66 7.59
N ILE A 139 -2.47 8.82 7.02
CA ILE A 139 -2.11 7.70 6.16
C ILE A 139 -2.60 8.01 4.75
N ASP A 140 -1.68 7.95 3.79
CA ASP A 140 -1.97 7.93 2.35
C ASP A 140 -0.94 7.03 1.69
N LYS A 141 -1.33 5.78 1.45
CA LYS A 141 -0.42 4.74 0.94
C LYS A 141 -1.07 3.98 -0.21
N ILE A 142 -0.25 3.52 -1.12
CA ILE A 142 -0.68 2.74 -2.28
C ILE A 142 0.09 1.42 -2.39
N ALA A 143 -0.55 0.43 -3.01
CA ALA A 143 0.08 -0.77 -3.54
C ALA A 143 -0.45 -1.06 -4.93
N VAL A 144 0.28 -1.87 -5.69
CA VAL A 144 -0.16 -2.38 -6.99
C VAL A 144 -0.42 -3.88 -6.84
N THR A 145 -1.53 -4.37 -7.41
CA THR A 145 -1.87 -5.79 -7.38
C THR A 145 -0.99 -6.60 -8.34
N GLY A 146 -0.62 -7.82 -7.93
CA GLY A 146 0.15 -8.75 -8.76
C GLY A 146 1.66 -8.53 -8.74
N ILE A 147 2.19 -7.79 -7.78
CA ILE A 147 3.64 -7.73 -7.56
C ILE A 147 4.14 -9.03 -6.91
N PRO A 148 5.35 -9.53 -7.24
CA PRO A 148 5.85 -10.82 -6.74
C PRO A 148 5.87 -10.93 -5.21
N GLU A 149 6.19 -9.85 -4.51
CA GLU A 149 6.31 -9.80 -3.05
C GLU A 149 4.96 -10.06 -2.35
N ALA A 150 3.86 -9.74 -3.00
CA ALA A 150 2.51 -9.95 -2.47
C ALA A 150 1.88 -11.29 -2.89
N ASN A 151 2.57 -12.14 -3.65
CA ASN A 151 2.07 -13.45 -4.08
C ASN A 151 1.82 -14.42 -2.91
N VAL A 152 2.35 -14.14 -1.75
CA VAL A 152 2.07 -14.87 -0.51
C VAL A 152 0.59 -14.80 -0.10
N TYR A 153 -0.12 -13.76 -0.53
CA TYR A 153 -1.57 -13.60 -0.35
C TYR A 153 -2.39 -14.23 -1.49
N GLY A 154 -1.71 -14.85 -2.44
CA GLY A 154 -2.25 -15.47 -3.66
C GLY A 154 -1.90 -14.68 -4.92
N PRO A 155 -2.14 -15.27 -6.11
CA PRO A 155 -1.93 -14.58 -7.39
C PRO A 155 -2.69 -13.26 -7.43
N GLY A 156 -2.06 -12.20 -7.94
CA GLY A 156 -2.69 -10.88 -7.95
C GLY A 156 -2.85 -10.22 -6.57
N GLY A 157 -2.09 -10.69 -5.59
CA GLY A 157 -2.11 -10.14 -4.23
C GLY A 157 -1.57 -8.72 -4.15
N TYR A 158 -1.93 -8.02 -3.07
CA TYR A 158 -1.35 -6.75 -2.67
C TYR A 158 -1.11 -6.72 -1.15
N GLU A 159 -0.17 -5.89 -0.72
CA GLU A 159 0.11 -5.64 0.70
C GLU A 159 0.45 -4.16 0.91
N ILE A 160 -0.04 -3.57 2.00
CA ILE A 160 0.27 -2.22 2.45
C ILE A 160 0.50 -2.21 3.96
N LYS A 161 1.73 -1.99 4.39
CA LYS A 161 2.03 -1.72 5.80
C LYS A 161 1.59 -0.30 6.14
N ILE A 162 0.71 -0.12 7.13
CA ILE A 162 0.19 1.19 7.55
C ILE A 162 0.79 1.72 8.84
N ALA A 163 1.30 0.85 9.72
CA ALA A 163 1.97 1.26 10.96
C ALA A 163 3.01 0.25 11.45
N ASP A 164 3.90 0.72 12.34
CA ASP A 164 4.91 -0.08 13.03
C ASP A 164 4.42 -0.64 14.39
N LYS A 165 3.12 -0.62 14.61
CA LYS A 165 2.45 -1.25 15.76
C LYS A 165 0.96 -1.40 15.49
N ALA A 166 0.35 -2.36 16.19
CA ALA A 166 -1.10 -2.51 16.20
C ALA A 166 -1.76 -1.32 16.92
N VAL A 167 -2.63 -0.59 16.23
CA VAL A 167 -3.36 0.59 16.72
C VAL A 167 -4.82 0.47 16.32
N ALA A 168 -5.73 0.70 17.27
CA ALA A 168 -7.15 0.69 16.98
C ALA A 168 -7.60 2.00 16.29
N SER A 169 -8.51 1.87 15.32
CA SER A 169 -9.27 2.97 14.75
C SER A 169 -10.68 2.52 14.38
N GLU A 170 -11.63 3.44 14.43
CA GLU A 170 -13.02 3.18 14.03
C GLU A 170 -13.40 4.13 12.91
N ASN A 171 -13.79 3.58 11.75
CA ASN A 171 -14.24 4.32 10.56
C ASN A 171 -13.31 5.45 10.10
N ALA A 172 -12.06 5.44 10.56
CA ALA A 172 -11.08 6.50 10.28
C ALA A 172 -10.17 6.16 9.10
N MET A 173 -10.22 4.92 8.63
CA MET A 173 -9.45 4.43 7.49
C MET A 173 -10.38 4.08 6.33
N SER A 174 -9.94 4.32 5.12
CA SER A 174 -10.64 3.97 3.89
C SER A 174 -9.72 3.28 2.89
N ILE A 175 -10.30 2.41 2.09
CA ILE A 175 -9.64 1.72 0.99
C ILE A 175 -10.42 1.96 -0.30
N GLN A 176 -9.72 2.16 -1.41
CA GLN A 176 -10.31 2.36 -2.73
C GLN A 176 -9.40 1.77 -3.81
N VAL A 177 -10.00 1.26 -4.88
CA VAL A 177 -9.29 0.67 -6.02
C VAL A 177 -9.40 1.56 -7.24
N PHE A 178 -8.29 1.69 -7.97
CA PHE A 178 -8.14 2.47 -9.19
C PHE A 178 -7.46 1.64 -10.27
N ASP A 179 -7.62 2.04 -11.52
CA ASP A 179 -6.73 1.58 -12.59
C ASP A 179 -5.40 2.36 -12.60
N LEU A 180 -4.46 1.96 -13.45
CA LEU A 180 -3.16 2.63 -13.58
C LEU A 180 -3.25 4.06 -14.15
N THR A 181 -4.38 4.43 -14.72
CA THR A 181 -4.62 5.79 -15.25
C THR A 181 -5.29 6.71 -14.21
N GLY A 182 -5.62 6.17 -13.03
CA GLY A 182 -6.21 6.90 -11.92
C GLY A 182 -7.73 6.94 -11.93
N ASN A 183 -8.41 6.19 -12.81
CA ASN A 183 -9.86 6.07 -12.76
C ASN A 183 -10.27 5.18 -11.59
N SER A 184 -11.27 5.63 -10.85
CA SER A 184 -11.81 4.89 -9.71
C SER A 184 -12.63 3.68 -10.17
N LEU A 185 -12.25 2.49 -9.71
CA LEU A 185 -12.94 1.23 -9.99
C LEU A 185 -13.86 0.77 -8.84
N SER A 186 -13.64 1.29 -7.63
CA SER A 186 -14.52 1.04 -6.48
C SER A 186 -14.96 2.34 -5.82
N LYS A 187 -16.05 2.28 -5.04
CA LYS A 187 -16.31 3.35 -4.05
C LYS A 187 -15.29 3.25 -2.91
N PRO A 188 -14.96 4.37 -2.24
CA PRO A 188 -14.20 4.30 -0.99
C PRO A 188 -14.99 3.49 0.04
N MET A 189 -14.29 2.59 0.72
CA MET A 189 -14.85 1.75 1.78
C MET A 189 -14.12 1.98 3.08
N THR A 190 -14.84 2.28 4.14
CA THR A 190 -14.26 2.44 5.48
C THR A 190 -14.04 1.08 6.13
N PHE A 191 -12.97 0.99 6.94
CA PHE A 191 -12.67 -0.18 7.75
C PHE A 191 -12.06 0.24 9.08
N ASN A 192 -12.10 -0.68 10.04
CA ASN A 192 -11.52 -0.49 11.37
C ASN A 192 -10.16 -1.16 11.45
N THR A 193 -9.35 -0.74 12.40
CA THR A 193 -8.13 -1.43 12.81
C THR A 193 -8.22 -1.83 14.28
N SER A 194 -7.34 -2.72 14.74
CA SER A 194 -7.33 -3.21 16.12
C SER A 194 -5.97 -2.98 16.78
N SER A 195 -5.97 -2.76 18.09
CA SER A 195 -4.74 -2.79 18.90
C SER A 195 -4.33 -4.21 19.31
N ASP A 196 -5.15 -5.21 19.00
CA ASP A 196 -4.86 -6.62 19.25
C ASP A 196 -3.89 -7.16 18.19
N CYS A 197 -2.71 -7.64 18.63
CA CYS A 197 -1.68 -8.18 17.74
C CYS A 197 -2.12 -9.44 16.97
N SER A 198 -3.14 -10.16 17.47
CA SER A 198 -3.72 -11.28 16.74
C SER A 198 -4.62 -10.86 15.57
N LYS A 199 -4.80 -9.53 15.38
CA LYS A 199 -5.65 -8.90 14.36
C LYS A 199 -4.91 -7.81 13.59
N ASN A 200 -3.60 -7.89 13.53
CA ASN A 200 -2.75 -6.86 12.93
C ASN A 200 -2.59 -6.97 11.42
N LEU A 201 -3.11 -8.03 10.79
CA LEU A 201 -3.27 -8.15 9.33
C LEU A 201 -4.77 -8.14 8.99
N ILE A 202 -5.16 -7.23 8.10
CA ILE A 202 -6.54 -7.05 7.65
C ILE A 202 -6.60 -7.50 6.19
N ILE A 203 -7.29 -8.60 5.92
CA ILE A 203 -7.50 -9.09 4.55
C ILE A 203 -8.75 -8.44 3.99
N ILE A 204 -8.59 -7.68 2.92
CA ILE A 204 -9.68 -6.99 2.23
C ILE A 204 -9.65 -7.40 0.76
N ASN A 205 -10.63 -8.17 0.33
CA ASN A 205 -10.77 -8.60 -1.05
C ASN A 205 -11.89 -7.83 -1.75
N PHE A 206 -11.70 -7.57 -3.04
CA PHE A 206 -12.71 -7.01 -3.92
C PHE A 206 -13.08 -8.00 -5.02
N GLN A 207 -14.27 -7.83 -5.56
CA GLN A 207 -14.74 -8.60 -6.72
C GLN A 207 -15.56 -7.73 -7.65
N THR A 208 -15.61 -8.09 -8.92
CA THR A 208 -16.54 -7.49 -9.88
C THR A 208 -17.99 -7.85 -9.49
N LYS A 209 -18.90 -6.89 -9.70
CA LYS A 209 -20.35 -7.11 -9.49
C LYS A 209 -20.88 -8.19 -10.40
#